data_699f1558558e8261687171b9a4175e67
#
_entry.id   699f1558558e8261687171b9a4175e67
#
_cell.length_a   1.000
_cell.length_b   1.000
_cell.length_c   1.000
_cell.angle_alpha   90.00
_cell.angle_beta   90.00
_cell.angle_gamma   90.00
#
_symmetry.space_group_name_H-M   'P 1'
#
loop_
_entity.id
_entity.type
_entity.pdbx_description
1 polymer ?
#
loop_
_entity_poly.entity_id
_entity_poly.type
_entity_poly.pdbx_seq_one_letter_code
_entity_poly.pdbx_strand_id
1 'polypeptide(L)' 'MKEYLVWIDEAEKIVSFHEVDNSELIYFDQREIYLVYLSALTTQGYRFQ' A
#
# COMPACT_ATOMS: atom_id res chain seq x y z
N MET A 1 -4.20 -19.82 0.95
CA MET A 1 -4.17 -18.69 0.01
C MET A 1 -3.73 -17.43 0.72
N LYS A 2 -2.77 -16.73 0.18
CA LYS A 2 -2.27 -15.51 0.81
C LYS A 2 -2.85 -14.28 0.16
N GLU A 3 -3.17 -13.31 0.99
CA GLU A 3 -3.66 -12.03 0.51
C GLU A 3 -2.69 -10.96 0.96
N TYR A 4 -2.43 -10.02 0.08
CA TYR A 4 -1.53 -8.90 0.36
C TYR A 4 -2.36 -7.63 0.38
N LEU A 5 -2.45 -7.02 1.54
CA LEU A 5 -3.29 -5.84 1.74
C LEU A 5 -2.42 -4.63 2.03
N VAL A 6 -2.85 -3.48 1.54
CA VAL A 6 -2.18 -2.23 1.84
C VAL A 6 -3.22 -1.11 1.88
N TRP A 7 -3.04 -0.18 2.80
CA TRP A 7 -3.91 0.97 2.96
C TRP A 7 -3.15 2.22 2.54
N ILE A 8 -3.71 2.97 1.62
CA ILE A 8 -3.06 4.14 1.02
C ILE A 8 -3.81 5.40 1.42
N ASP A 9 -3.09 6.35 1.99
CA ASP A 9 -3.62 7.70 2.24
C ASP A 9 -2.96 8.64 1.25
N GLU A 10 -3.66 8.97 0.19
CA GLU A 10 -3.11 9.79 -0.88
C GLU A 10 -2.88 11.23 -0.45
N ALA A 11 -3.72 11.73 0.43
CA ALA A 11 -3.59 13.11 0.90
C ALA A 11 -2.29 13.32 1.67
N GLU A 12 -1.95 12.38 2.54
CA GLU A 12 -0.74 12.46 3.35
C GLU A 12 0.43 11.69 2.76
N LYS A 13 0.18 10.92 1.71
CA LYS A 13 1.17 10.06 1.06
C LYS A 13 1.78 9.08 2.04
N ILE A 14 0.91 8.37 2.75
CA ILE A 14 1.30 7.38 3.74
C ILE A 14 0.77 6.02 3.35
N VAL A 15 1.62 5.01 3.48
CA VAL A 15 1.26 3.62 3.22
C VAL A 15 1.26 2.88 4.54
N SER A 16 0.18 2.16 4.82
CA SER A 16 0.05 1.38 6.06
C SER A 16 -0.27 -0.06 5.73
N PHE A 17 0.10 -0.96 6.64
CA PHE A 17 -0.19 -2.38 6.50
C PHE A 17 -1.27 -2.83 7.46
N HIS A 18 -2.02 -1.88 7.99
CA HIS A 18 -3.17 -2.14 8.84
C HIS A 18 -4.21 -1.07 8.54
N GLU A 19 -5.42 -1.30 8.96
CA GLU A 19 -6.52 -0.38 8.68
C GLU A 19 -6.28 0.97 9.33
N VAL A 20 -6.43 2.02 8.52
CA VAL A 20 -6.25 3.41 8.97
C VAL A 20 -7.39 4.23 8.40
N ASP A 21 -7.92 5.16 9.21
CA ASP A 21 -8.98 6.05 8.75
C ASP A 21 -8.53 6.89 7.58
N ASN A 22 -9.45 7.19 6.66
CA ASN A 22 -9.21 8.01 5.48
C ASN A 22 -8.21 7.41 4.51
N SER A 23 -7.99 6.11 4.59
CA SER A 23 -7.13 5.41 3.65
C SER A 23 -7.95 4.50 2.75
N GLU A 24 -7.39 4.15 1.61
CA GLU A 24 -8.02 3.27 0.65
C GLU A 24 -7.35 1.90 0.72
N LEU A 25 -8.16 0.86 0.83
CA LEU A 25 -7.65 -0.50 0.86
C LEU A 25 -7.42 -1.00 -0.56
N ILE A 26 -6.24 -1.54 -0.80
CA ILE A 26 -5.90 -2.16 -2.07
C ILE A 26 -5.49 -3.59 -1.79
N TYR A 27 -6.02 -4.50 -2.58
CA TYR A 27 -5.84 -5.93 -2.40
C TYR A 27 -5.03 -6.50 -3.57
N PHE A 28 -4.09 -7.37 -3.25
CA PHE A 28 -3.29 -8.09 -4.24
C PHE A 28 -3.32 -9.57 -3.93
N ASP A 29 -3.42 -10.39 -4.96
CA ASP A 29 -3.36 -11.83 -4.81
C ASP A 29 -2.02 -12.40 -5.27
N GLN A 30 -1.14 -11.57 -5.83
CA GLN A 30 0.17 -11.98 -6.28
C GLN A 30 1.25 -11.16 -5.61
N ARG A 31 2.21 -11.87 -5.02
CA ARG A 31 3.27 -11.21 -4.27
C ARG A 31 4.11 -10.29 -5.13
N GLU A 32 4.42 -10.71 -6.36
CA GLU A 32 5.29 -9.91 -7.23
C GLU A 32 4.67 -8.57 -7.58
N ILE A 33 3.38 -8.57 -7.89
CA ILE A 33 2.68 -7.33 -8.21
C ILE A 33 2.62 -6.44 -6.98
N TYR A 34 2.39 -7.02 -5.81
CA TYR A 34 2.36 -6.29 -4.56
C TYR A 34 3.69 -5.57 -4.30
N LEU A 35 4.81 -6.28 -4.49
CA LEU A 35 6.13 -5.68 -4.26
C LEU A 35 6.44 -4.59 -5.27
N VAL A 36 6.05 -4.77 -6.52
CA VAL A 36 6.24 -3.75 -7.55
C VAL A 36 5.45 -2.49 -7.21
N TYR A 37 4.23 -2.68 -6.73
CA TYR A 37 3.38 -1.55 -6.35
C TYR A 37 4.01 -0.76 -5.20
N LEU A 38 4.49 -1.45 -4.17
CA LEU A 38 5.13 -0.78 -3.04
C LEU A 38 6.36 -0.01 -3.48
N SER A 39 7.14 -0.59 -4.40
CA SER A 39 8.32 0.06 -4.93
C SER A 39 7.95 1.34 -5.67
N ALA A 40 6.87 1.29 -6.45
CA ALA A 40 6.39 2.46 -7.18
C ALA A 40 5.95 3.57 -6.23
N LEU A 41 5.29 3.21 -5.13
CA LEU A 41 4.88 4.19 -4.13
C LEU A 41 6.09 4.87 -3.50
N THR A 42 7.12 4.11 -3.21
CA THR A 42 8.34 4.68 -2.65
C THR A 42 8.94 5.71 -3.61
N THR A 43 8.95 5.40 -4.90
CA THR A 43 9.45 6.31 -5.92
C THR A 43 8.63 7.59 -5.99
N GLN A 44 7.34 7.50 -5.70
CA GLN A 44 6.45 8.67 -5.74
C GLN A 44 6.48 9.49 -4.45
N GLY A 45 7.31 9.11 -3.50
CA GLY A 45 7.46 9.89 -2.27
C GLY A 45 6.55 9.48 -1.13
N TYR A 46 5.88 8.35 -1.24
CA TYR A 46 5.07 7.85 -0.14
C TYR A 46 5.95 7.35 1.00
N ARG A 47 5.46 7.50 2.21
CA ARG A 47 6.15 7.02 3.40
C ARG A 47 5.42 5.80 3.94
N PHE A 48 6.19 4.86 4.46
CA PHE A 48 5.62 3.64 5.04
C PHE A 48 5.53 3.79 6.55
N GLN A 49 4.37 3.45 7.04
CA GLN A 49 4.08 3.57 8.46
C GLN A 49 4.30 2.26 9.18
#